data_d1f044870cf76867310d841f369904b4
#
_entry.id   d1f044870cf76867310d841f369904b4
#
_cell.length_a   1.000
_cell.length_b   1.000
_cell.length_c   1.000
_cell.angle_alpha   90.00
_cell.angle_beta   90.00
_cell.angle_gamma   90.00
#
_symmetry.space_group_name_H-M   'P 1'
#
loop_
_entity.id
_entity.type
_entity.pdbx_description
1 polymer ?
#
loop_
_entity_poly.entity_id
_entity_poly.type
_entity_poly.pdbx_seq_one_letter_code
_entity_poly.pdbx_strand_id
1 'polypeptide(L)'
;MTHEQIFNQIKGGLIVSCQALEHEPLYTKEGGVMPLMAKAAAQSGAVGIRANTVRDITQIKQVVDLPVIGIIKKDYPGTPMYITVTMQEVDELVACGVDILAVQGTGALRPNGQTSAEFIRAIKEKYPDQLVMADCDNIENALACAGAGADFVGTTMRGYTPETTGINDVDFGFIAQLARECPAKVIAEGHIHTPEQAVQALYAGAFALVVGGAITRPAEIAARYTAAINNHK
;
A
#
# COMPACT_ATOMS: atom_id res chain seq x y z
N MET A 1 12.60 3.68 14.11
CA MET A 1 13.09 4.92 13.42
C MET A 1 12.25 6.12 13.85
N THR A 2 12.79 7.35 13.82
CA THR A 2 11.95 8.57 13.95
C THR A 2 11.15 8.80 12.67
N HIS A 3 10.08 9.59 12.73
CA HIS A 3 9.30 9.96 11.53
C HIS A 3 10.19 10.60 10.46
N GLU A 4 11.05 11.53 10.85
CA GLU A 4 11.98 12.19 9.93
C GLU A 4 12.93 11.20 9.23
N GLN A 5 13.43 10.21 9.96
CA GLN A 5 14.25 9.14 9.37
C GLN A 5 13.46 8.32 8.38
N ILE A 6 12.20 7.97 8.68
CA ILE A 6 11.33 7.22 7.76
C ILE A 6 11.08 8.04 6.49
N PHE A 7 10.67 9.31 6.62
CA PHE A 7 10.44 10.20 5.48
C PHE A 7 11.69 10.32 4.60
N ASN A 8 12.85 10.55 5.19
CA ASN A 8 14.10 10.72 4.45
C ASN A 8 14.51 9.42 3.74
N GLN A 9 14.30 8.27 4.37
CA GLN A 9 14.68 6.98 3.81
C GLN A 9 13.83 6.57 2.62
N ILE A 10 12.50 6.77 2.68
CA ILE A 10 11.61 6.33 1.59
C ILE A 10 11.48 7.33 0.45
N LYS A 11 11.91 8.57 0.62
CA LYS A 11 11.78 9.64 -0.38
C LYS A 11 12.46 9.28 -1.71
N GLY A 12 11.69 9.34 -2.79
CA GLY A 12 12.17 9.06 -4.15
C GLY A 12 12.53 7.59 -4.40
N GLY A 13 12.22 6.69 -3.46
CA GLY A 13 12.64 5.31 -3.51
C GLY A 13 11.51 4.31 -3.76
N LEU A 14 11.92 3.07 -3.97
CA LEU A 14 11.04 1.92 -4.19
C LEU A 14 10.74 1.20 -2.87
N ILE A 15 9.48 1.09 -2.53
CA ILE A 15 8.94 0.20 -1.49
C ILE A 15 8.42 -1.05 -2.21
N VAL A 16 8.85 -2.23 -1.78
CA VAL A 16 8.38 -3.49 -2.39
C VAL A 16 7.24 -4.07 -1.56
N SER A 17 6.11 -4.33 -2.24
CA SER A 17 4.95 -4.96 -1.60
C SER A 17 5.11 -6.48 -1.57
N CYS A 18 5.46 -7.02 -0.40
CA CYS A 18 5.65 -8.44 -0.12
C CYS A 18 4.40 -9.02 0.52
N GLN A 19 3.49 -9.54 -0.30
CA GLN A 19 2.20 -10.09 0.11
C GLN A 19 1.88 -11.36 -0.67
N ALA A 20 1.28 -12.33 0.01
CA ALA A 20 0.61 -13.47 -0.62
C ALA A 20 -0.71 -13.73 0.11
N LEU A 21 -1.83 -13.72 -0.61
CA LEU A 21 -3.15 -14.06 -0.09
C LEU A 21 -3.37 -15.58 -0.17
N GLU A 22 -4.31 -16.12 0.60
CA GLU A 22 -4.53 -17.58 0.74
C GLU A 22 -4.72 -18.31 -0.59
N HIS A 23 -5.26 -17.65 -1.60
CA HIS A 23 -5.46 -18.22 -2.93
C HIS A 23 -4.25 -18.05 -3.87
N GLU A 24 -3.20 -17.34 -3.45
CA GLU A 24 -2.01 -17.08 -4.28
C GLU A 24 -0.94 -18.17 -4.13
N PRO A 25 -0.20 -18.52 -5.21
CA PRO A 25 0.76 -19.64 -5.21
C PRO A 25 1.89 -19.54 -4.18
N LEU A 26 2.25 -18.31 -3.75
CA LEU A 26 3.31 -18.12 -2.77
C LEU A 26 2.79 -18.05 -1.32
N TYR A 27 1.48 -18.24 -1.12
CA TYR A 27 0.94 -18.32 0.23
C TYR A 27 1.36 -19.61 0.92
N THR A 28 1.77 -19.47 2.16
CA THR A 28 2.00 -20.59 3.08
C THR A 28 1.37 -20.25 4.43
N LYS A 29 0.74 -21.22 5.06
CA LYS A 29 0.07 -21.04 6.35
C LYS A 29 1.06 -20.56 7.43
N GLU A 30 2.28 -21.05 7.39
CA GLU A 30 3.34 -20.77 8.37
C GLU A 30 4.14 -19.48 8.04
N GLY A 31 3.91 -18.88 6.87
CA GLY A 31 4.74 -17.77 6.37
C GLY A 31 6.07 -18.26 5.78
N GLY A 32 7.11 -17.43 5.89
CA GLY A 32 8.48 -17.76 5.48
C GLY A 32 8.84 -17.36 4.04
N VAL A 33 7.87 -17.22 3.13
CA VAL A 33 8.14 -16.80 1.74
C VAL A 33 8.31 -15.28 1.65
N MET A 34 7.41 -14.51 2.28
CA MET A 34 7.47 -13.04 2.22
C MET A 34 8.74 -12.45 2.84
N PRO A 35 9.31 -12.97 3.93
CA PRO A 35 10.63 -12.58 4.41
C PRO A 35 11.75 -12.76 3.40
N LEU A 36 11.73 -13.82 2.58
CA LEU A 36 12.71 -14.02 1.51
C LEU A 36 12.56 -12.98 0.40
N MET A 37 11.33 -12.65 0.02
CA MET A 37 11.05 -11.58 -0.94
C MET A 37 11.52 -10.23 -0.40
N ALA A 38 11.25 -9.91 0.87
CA ALA A 38 11.71 -8.69 1.51
C ALA A 38 13.24 -8.59 1.56
N LYS A 39 13.91 -9.69 1.86
CA LYS A 39 15.39 -9.77 1.85
C LYS A 39 15.96 -9.51 0.46
N ALA A 40 15.38 -10.14 -0.58
CA ALA A 40 15.79 -9.89 -1.96
C ALA A 40 15.56 -8.43 -2.38
N ALA A 41 14.42 -7.84 -2.00
CA ALA A 41 14.12 -6.44 -2.25
C ALA A 41 15.15 -5.51 -1.57
N ALA A 42 15.46 -5.74 -0.29
CA ALA A 42 16.46 -4.97 0.44
C ALA A 42 17.85 -5.05 -0.20
N GLN A 43 18.28 -6.24 -0.62
CA GLN A 43 19.55 -6.45 -1.33
C GLN A 43 19.62 -5.73 -2.69
N SER A 44 18.45 -5.47 -3.29
CA SER A 44 18.32 -4.77 -4.58
C SER A 44 18.13 -3.25 -4.42
N GLY A 45 18.20 -2.71 -3.19
CA GLY A 45 18.10 -1.28 -2.94
C GLY A 45 16.70 -0.76 -2.67
N ALA A 46 15.72 -1.62 -2.36
CA ALA A 46 14.43 -1.16 -1.85
C ALA A 46 14.63 -0.37 -0.54
N VAL A 47 13.86 0.70 -0.39
CA VAL A 47 13.96 1.62 0.76
C VAL A 47 12.89 1.37 1.84
N GLY A 48 11.96 0.46 1.56
CA GLY A 48 10.90 0.05 2.48
C GLY A 48 10.19 -1.21 1.98
N ILE A 49 9.39 -1.79 2.84
CA ILE A 49 8.57 -2.98 2.55
C ILE A 49 7.11 -2.66 2.88
N ARG A 50 6.18 -3.07 2.03
CA ARG A 50 4.76 -3.12 2.37
C ARG A 50 4.36 -4.58 2.57
N ALA A 51 3.71 -4.90 3.68
CA ALA A 51 3.40 -6.28 4.04
C ALA A 51 2.00 -6.44 4.62
N ASN A 52 1.42 -7.62 4.41
CA ASN A 52 0.10 -8.00 4.89
C ASN A 52 0.23 -9.04 6.01
N THR A 53 -0.61 -8.92 7.03
CA THR A 53 -0.72 -9.77 8.22
C THR A 53 0.41 -9.59 9.26
N VAL A 54 0.03 -9.70 10.53
CA VAL A 54 0.99 -9.66 11.66
C VAL A 54 2.08 -10.72 11.52
N ARG A 55 1.72 -11.93 11.03
CA ARG A 55 2.66 -13.02 10.79
C ARG A 55 3.81 -12.61 9.87
N ASP A 56 3.47 -12.15 8.67
CA ASP A 56 4.49 -11.83 7.66
C ASP A 56 5.27 -10.57 8.03
N ILE A 57 4.59 -9.56 8.59
CA ILE A 57 5.24 -8.33 9.10
C ILE A 57 6.28 -8.68 10.17
N THR A 58 5.92 -9.50 11.15
CA THR A 58 6.84 -9.90 12.23
C THR A 58 8.05 -10.65 11.66
N GLN A 59 7.84 -11.57 10.74
CA GLN A 59 8.92 -12.34 10.12
C GLN A 59 9.81 -11.46 9.22
N ILE A 60 9.23 -10.50 8.49
CA ILE A 60 9.98 -9.55 7.66
C ILE A 60 10.88 -8.67 8.51
N LYS A 61 10.37 -8.12 9.63
CA LYS A 61 11.14 -7.28 10.55
C LYS A 61 12.33 -8.00 11.22
N GLN A 62 12.34 -9.34 11.21
CA GLN A 62 13.48 -10.14 11.70
C GLN A 62 14.62 -10.24 10.67
N VAL A 63 14.38 -9.97 9.40
CA VAL A 63 15.35 -10.22 8.32
C VAL A 63 15.77 -8.97 7.54
N VAL A 64 15.05 -7.85 7.68
CA VAL A 64 15.38 -6.57 7.06
C VAL A 64 15.24 -5.43 8.06
N ASP A 65 16.13 -4.45 7.97
CA ASP A 65 16.08 -3.19 8.75
C ASP A 65 15.61 -2.04 7.84
N LEU A 66 14.36 -2.17 7.36
CA LEU A 66 13.70 -1.20 6.49
C LEU A 66 12.36 -0.79 7.09
N PRO A 67 11.88 0.44 6.85
CA PRO A 67 10.52 0.84 7.22
C PRO A 67 9.49 -0.11 6.63
N VAL A 68 8.50 -0.51 7.45
CA VAL A 68 7.42 -1.41 7.04
C VAL A 68 6.10 -0.68 7.04
N ILE A 69 5.44 -0.64 5.87
CA ILE A 69 4.03 -0.28 5.73
C ILE A 69 3.21 -1.55 6.00
N GLY A 70 2.47 -1.57 7.09
CA GLY A 70 1.66 -2.71 7.50
C GLY A 70 0.19 -2.56 7.12
N ILE A 71 -0.40 -3.66 6.66
CA ILE A 71 -1.84 -3.81 6.43
C ILE A 71 -2.34 -5.16 6.95
N ILE A 72 -3.65 -5.24 7.17
CA ILE A 72 -4.36 -6.52 7.30
C ILE A 72 -5.50 -6.52 6.29
N LYS A 73 -5.44 -7.44 5.32
CA LYS A 73 -6.52 -7.67 4.36
C LYS A 73 -7.49 -8.70 4.90
N LYS A 74 -8.75 -8.29 5.00
CA LYS A 74 -9.85 -9.13 5.47
C LYS A 74 -11.17 -8.63 4.91
N ASP A 75 -11.99 -9.54 4.39
CA ASP A 75 -13.32 -9.23 3.91
C ASP A 75 -14.31 -9.11 5.05
N TYR A 76 -15.24 -8.18 4.93
CA TYR A 76 -16.30 -7.91 5.90
C TYR A 76 -17.67 -7.93 5.23
N PRO A 77 -18.69 -8.60 5.82
CA PRO A 77 -20.05 -8.51 5.32
C PRO A 77 -20.57 -7.06 5.31
N GLY A 78 -21.24 -6.67 4.22
CA GLY A 78 -21.92 -5.38 4.12
C GLY A 78 -21.05 -4.18 3.74
N THR A 79 -19.77 -4.37 3.51
CA THR A 79 -18.87 -3.33 2.97
C THR A 79 -17.90 -3.92 1.94
N PRO A 80 -17.54 -3.17 0.89
CA PRO A 80 -16.49 -3.58 -0.03
C PRO A 80 -15.07 -3.28 0.48
N MET A 81 -14.93 -2.75 1.69
CA MET A 81 -13.64 -2.48 2.28
C MET A 81 -12.94 -3.75 2.75
N TYR A 82 -11.63 -3.84 2.53
CA TYR A 82 -10.83 -5.01 2.90
C TYR A 82 -9.40 -4.70 3.37
N ILE A 83 -8.94 -3.44 3.38
CA ILE A 83 -7.60 -3.07 3.85
C ILE A 83 -7.71 -2.36 5.21
N THR A 84 -7.30 -3.04 6.27
CA THR A 84 -7.25 -2.53 7.66
C THR A 84 -8.55 -1.78 8.01
N VAL A 85 -9.64 -2.54 8.08
CA VAL A 85 -11.00 -1.99 8.07
C VAL A 85 -11.47 -1.58 9.46
N THR A 86 -10.99 -2.24 10.51
CA THR A 86 -11.44 -2.04 11.89
C THR A 86 -10.31 -1.62 12.83
N MET A 87 -10.68 -1.05 13.98
CA MET A 87 -9.71 -0.67 15.01
C MET A 87 -8.96 -1.87 15.60
N GLN A 88 -9.55 -3.07 15.58
CA GLN A 88 -8.86 -4.29 16.00
C GLN A 88 -7.61 -4.54 15.15
N GLU A 89 -7.71 -4.42 13.82
CA GLU A 89 -6.58 -4.59 12.90
C GLU A 89 -5.53 -3.50 13.08
N VAL A 90 -5.96 -2.27 13.39
CA VAL A 90 -5.07 -1.18 13.77
C VAL A 90 -4.27 -1.54 15.01
N ASP A 91 -4.95 -2.03 16.06
CA ASP A 91 -4.30 -2.43 17.31
C ASP A 91 -3.27 -3.55 17.10
N GLU A 92 -3.62 -4.54 16.29
CA GLU A 92 -2.73 -5.65 15.94
C GLU A 92 -1.49 -5.16 15.17
N LEU A 93 -1.65 -4.25 14.22
CA LEU A 93 -0.56 -3.67 13.44
C LEU A 93 0.36 -2.79 14.28
N VAL A 94 -0.21 -1.93 15.13
CA VAL A 94 0.58 -1.11 16.06
C VAL A 94 1.35 -2.00 17.05
N ALA A 95 0.72 -3.04 17.59
CA ALA A 95 1.36 -3.98 18.51
C ALA A 95 2.52 -4.74 17.87
N CYS A 96 2.48 -5.05 16.56
CA CYS A 96 3.61 -5.67 15.87
C CYS A 96 4.67 -4.65 15.39
N GLY A 97 4.47 -3.37 15.69
CA GLY A 97 5.47 -2.32 15.50
C GLY A 97 5.67 -1.92 14.04
N VAL A 98 4.59 -1.78 13.25
CA VAL A 98 4.69 -1.20 11.90
C VAL A 98 5.15 0.25 11.97
N ASP A 99 5.95 0.66 11.00
CA ASP A 99 6.44 2.04 10.92
C ASP A 99 5.38 2.96 10.31
N ILE A 100 4.62 2.46 9.33
CA ILE A 100 3.50 3.15 8.69
C ILE A 100 2.32 2.18 8.69
N LEU A 101 1.19 2.62 9.21
CA LEU A 101 -0.07 1.88 9.20
C LEU A 101 -0.89 2.31 7.98
N ALA A 102 -1.20 1.39 7.07
CA ALA A 102 -2.04 1.71 5.92
C ALA A 102 -3.49 1.22 6.10
N VAL A 103 -4.44 2.07 5.75
CA VAL A 103 -5.89 1.82 5.83
C VAL A 103 -6.57 2.17 4.51
N GLN A 104 -7.67 1.49 4.18
CA GLN A 104 -8.47 1.87 3.02
C GLN A 104 -9.07 3.26 3.21
N GLY A 105 -8.86 4.13 2.24
CA GLY A 105 -9.25 5.55 2.22
C GLY A 105 -10.26 5.87 1.10
N THR A 106 -11.24 4.99 0.87
CA THR A 106 -12.28 5.15 -0.17
C THR A 106 -13.58 5.68 0.40
N GLY A 107 -14.56 5.99 -0.47
CA GLY A 107 -15.87 6.53 -0.09
C GLY A 107 -16.81 5.52 0.56
N ALA A 108 -16.49 4.21 0.57
CA ALA A 108 -17.29 3.21 1.23
C ALA A 108 -17.28 3.39 2.77
N LEU A 109 -18.37 2.99 3.43
CA LEU A 109 -18.43 3.01 4.88
C LEU A 109 -17.84 1.72 5.48
N ARG A 110 -17.22 1.85 6.64
CA ARG A 110 -16.76 0.73 7.47
C ARG A 110 -17.94 -0.01 8.09
N PRO A 111 -17.76 -1.25 8.59
CA PRO A 111 -18.85 -2.04 9.19
C PRO A 111 -19.61 -1.33 10.33
N ASN A 112 -18.95 -0.42 11.03
CA ASN A 112 -19.55 0.38 12.10
C ASN A 112 -20.16 1.72 11.63
N GLY A 113 -20.24 1.94 10.31
CA GLY A 113 -20.79 3.15 9.70
C GLY A 113 -19.85 4.35 9.60
N GLN A 114 -18.60 4.23 10.06
CA GLN A 114 -17.61 5.32 9.95
C GLN A 114 -17.13 5.53 8.51
N THR A 115 -16.90 6.78 8.15
CA THR A 115 -16.14 7.17 6.97
C THR A 115 -14.64 6.95 7.19
N SER A 116 -13.87 6.93 6.09
CA SER A 116 -12.41 6.81 6.17
C SER A 116 -11.75 7.96 6.96
N ALA A 117 -12.26 9.19 6.82
CA ALA A 117 -11.76 10.35 7.56
C ALA A 117 -12.03 10.25 9.07
N GLU A 118 -13.24 9.82 9.48
CA GLU A 118 -13.55 9.60 10.90
C GLU A 118 -12.68 8.51 11.53
N PHE A 119 -12.44 7.45 10.77
CA PHE A 119 -11.57 6.35 11.22
C PHE A 119 -10.12 6.79 11.40
N ILE A 120 -9.57 7.57 10.46
CA ILE A 120 -8.20 8.13 10.58
C ILE A 120 -8.10 9.04 11.80
N ARG A 121 -9.10 9.91 12.08
CA ARG A 121 -9.10 10.71 13.31
C ARG A 121 -9.07 9.83 14.56
N ALA A 122 -9.90 8.79 14.61
CA ALA A 122 -9.93 7.86 15.74
C ALA A 122 -8.58 7.12 15.92
N ILE A 123 -7.88 6.79 14.82
CA ILE A 123 -6.53 6.23 14.89
C ILE A 123 -5.57 7.24 15.48
N LYS A 124 -5.58 8.49 15.00
CA LYS A 124 -4.67 9.54 15.48
C LYS A 124 -4.95 9.96 16.93
N GLU A 125 -6.19 9.88 17.37
CA GLU A 125 -6.55 10.08 18.79
C GLU A 125 -5.98 8.97 19.68
N LYS A 126 -6.06 7.71 19.23
CA LYS A 126 -5.59 6.55 20.00
C LYS A 126 -4.07 6.38 19.91
N TYR A 127 -3.49 6.67 18.77
CA TYR A 127 -2.08 6.47 18.45
C TYR A 127 -1.50 7.73 17.78
N PRO A 128 -1.29 8.84 18.51
CA PRO A 128 -0.91 10.13 17.95
C PRO A 128 0.44 10.10 17.19
N ASP A 129 1.36 9.23 17.61
CA ASP A 129 2.68 9.09 17.01
C ASP A 129 2.73 8.05 15.86
N GLN A 130 1.61 7.38 15.54
CA GLN A 130 1.59 6.42 14.44
C GLN A 130 1.48 7.13 13.10
N LEU A 131 2.43 6.88 12.17
CA LEU A 131 2.29 7.30 10.77
C LEU A 131 1.17 6.52 10.09
N VAL A 132 0.27 7.25 9.42
CA VAL A 132 -0.90 6.69 8.75
C VAL A 132 -0.85 6.97 7.25
N MET A 133 -1.05 5.93 6.44
CA MET A 133 -1.24 6.01 4.99
C MET A 133 -2.69 5.67 4.66
N ALA A 134 -3.34 6.49 3.83
CA ALA A 134 -4.67 6.22 3.30
C ALA A 134 -4.58 5.71 1.86
N ASP A 135 -5.06 4.49 1.60
CA ASP A 135 -5.15 3.90 0.25
C ASP A 135 -6.40 4.43 -0.46
N CYS A 136 -6.21 5.41 -1.34
CA CYS A 136 -7.28 6.19 -1.97
C CYS A 136 -7.49 5.82 -3.43
N ASP A 137 -8.68 6.11 -3.93
CA ASP A 137 -9.12 5.87 -5.30
C ASP A 137 -9.36 7.17 -6.10
N ASN A 138 -9.66 8.29 -5.41
CA ASN A 138 -9.95 9.58 -6.01
C ASN A 138 -9.44 10.74 -5.14
N ILE A 139 -9.47 11.96 -5.71
CA ILE A 139 -8.92 13.16 -5.06
C ILE A 139 -9.73 13.58 -3.83
N GLU A 140 -11.05 13.46 -3.87
CA GLU A 140 -11.93 13.86 -2.78
C GLU A 140 -11.66 13.03 -1.53
N ASN A 141 -11.59 11.71 -1.68
CA ASN A 141 -11.26 10.79 -0.60
C ASN A 141 -9.85 11.04 -0.04
N ALA A 142 -8.88 11.29 -0.91
CA ALA A 142 -7.51 11.57 -0.50
C ALA A 142 -7.40 12.88 0.31
N LEU A 143 -8.06 13.94 -0.13
CA LEU A 143 -8.08 15.22 0.60
C LEU A 143 -8.80 15.09 1.95
N ALA A 144 -9.92 14.34 2.00
CA ALA A 144 -10.63 14.08 3.25
C ALA A 144 -9.77 13.28 4.24
N CYS A 145 -9.04 12.26 3.77
CA CYS A 145 -8.13 11.47 4.59
C CYS A 145 -6.93 12.30 5.09
N ALA A 146 -6.32 13.10 4.22
CA ALA A 146 -5.22 14.00 4.59
C ALA A 146 -5.67 15.05 5.62
N GLY A 147 -6.86 15.66 5.42
CA GLY A 147 -7.46 16.59 6.38
C GLY A 147 -7.84 15.94 7.73
N ALA A 148 -7.97 14.62 7.76
CA ALA A 148 -8.20 13.83 8.98
C ALA A 148 -6.91 13.44 9.72
N GLY A 149 -5.72 13.72 9.13
CA GLY A 149 -4.43 13.48 9.74
C GLY A 149 -3.64 12.32 9.11
N ALA A 150 -4.00 11.83 7.92
CA ALA A 150 -3.14 10.90 7.20
C ALA A 150 -1.83 11.59 6.80
N ASP A 151 -0.70 10.94 7.09
CA ASP A 151 0.65 11.44 6.75
C ASP A 151 1.00 11.17 5.28
N PHE A 152 0.42 10.09 4.74
CA PHE A 152 0.56 9.66 3.36
C PHE A 152 -0.80 9.37 2.73
N VAL A 153 -0.90 9.62 1.42
CA VAL A 153 -2.00 9.12 0.58
C VAL A 153 -1.42 8.23 -0.53
N GLY A 154 -2.02 7.06 -0.70
CA GLY A 154 -1.64 6.11 -1.75
C GLY A 154 -2.65 6.10 -2.89
N THR A 155 -2.20 5.90 -4.12
CA THR A 155 -3.08 5.68 -5.28
C THR A 155 -3.55 4.22 -5.41
N THR A 156 -3.38 3.45 -4.36
CA THR A 156 -3.55 1.99 -4.28
C THR A 156 -4.91 1.50 -4.77
N MET A 157 -5.98 2.25 -4.47
CA MET A 157 -7.35 1.86 -4.79
C MET A 157 -7.85 2.39 -6.15
N ARG A 158 -7.02 3.15 -6.88
CA ARG A 158 -7.36 3.65 -8.23
C ARG A 158 -7.53 2.49 -9.20
N GLY A 159 -8.72 2.36 -9.78
CA GLY A 159 -9.12 1.24 -10.65
C GLY A 159 -9.75 0.04 -9.91
N TYR A 160 -9.73 0.03 -8.57
CA TYR A 160 -10.25 -1.09 -7.77
C TYR A 160 -11.57 -0.79 -7.02
N THR A 161 -12.17 0.36 -7.27
CA THR A 161 -13.49 0.72 -6.71
C THR A 161 -14.51 0.87 -7.83
N PRO A 162 -15.82 0.76 -7.55
CA PRO A 162 -16.86 0.98 -8.55
C PRO A 162 -16.73 2.33 -9.26
N GLU A 163 -16.32 3.37 -8.53
CA GLU A 163 -16.17 4.75 -9.03
C GLU A 163 -15.00 4.92 -9.99
N THR A 164 -14.03 4.01 -9.94
CA THR A 164 -12.81 4.08 -10.76
C THR A 164 -12.63 2.87 -11.67
N THR A 165 -13.67 2.03 -11.80
CA THR A 165 -13.68 0.86 -12.68
C THR A 165 -13.29 1.24 -14.12
N GLY A 166 -12.44 0.41 -14.73
CA GLY A 166 -11.95 0.63 -16.10
C GLY A 166 -10.58 1.32 -16.19
N ILE A 167 -10.04 1.81 -15.07
CA ILE A 167 -8.67 2.28 -15.00
C ILE A 167 -7.78 1.07 -14.73
N ASN A 168 -7.04 0.63 -15.76
CA ASN A 168 -6.23 -0.59 -15.72
C ASN A 168 -4.73 -0.32 -15.92
N ASP A 169 -4.32 0.94 -15.87
CA ASP A 169 -2.94 1.39 -16.00
C ASP A 169 -2.65 2.49 -14.99
N VAL A 170 -1.37 2.87 -14.85
CA VAL A 170 -0.96 3.94 -13.94
C VAL A 170 -1.61 5.26 -14.35
N ASP A 171 -2.35 5.87 -13.43
CA ASP A 171 -2.94 7.19 -13.65
C ASP A 171 -1.97 8.30 -13.21
N PHE A 172 -1.05 8.66 -14.10
CA PHE A 172 -0.07 9.73 -13.85
C PHE A 172 -0.73 11.09 -13.65
N GLY A 173 -1.90 11.32 -14.27
CA GLY A 173 -2.69 12.53 -14.06
C GLY A 173 -3.20 12.64 -12.63
N PHE A 174 -3.70 11.55 -12.09
CA PHE A 174 -4.14 11.46 -10.69
C PHE A 174 -2.98 11.65 -9.70
N ILE A 175 -1.82 11.02 -9.96
CA ILE A 175 -0.61 11.23 -9.14
C ILE A 175 -0.20 12.71 -9.15
N ALA A 176 -0.15 13.35 -10.32
CA ALA A 176 0.22 14.75 -10.46
C ALA A 176 -0.79 15.70 -9.78
N GLN A 177 -2.07 15.38 -9.86
CA GLN A 177 -3.13 16.14 -9.17
C GLN A 177 -2.96 16.03 -7.64
N LEU A 178 -2.80 14.81 -7.11
CA LEU A 178 -2.55 14.60 -5.68
C LEU A 178 -1.29 15.33 -5.20
N ALA A 179 -0.19 15.23 -5.94
CA ALA A 179 1.07 15.88 -5.59
C ALA A 179 0.96 17.40 -5.49
N ARG A 180 0.06 18.02 -6.28
CA ARG A 180 -0.20 19.46 -6.29
C ARG A 180 -1.19 19.91 -5.21
N GLU A 181 -2.23 19.12 -4.94
CA GLU A 181 -3.40 19.53 -4.17
C GLU A 181 -3.46 18.93 -2.76
N CYS A 182 -2.83 17.77 -2.53
CA CYS A 182 -2.90 17.07 -1.26
C CYS A 182 -1.77 17.51 -0.32
N PRO A 183 -2.06 17.87 0.95
CA PRO A 183 -1.03 18.23 1.92
C PRO A 183 -0.22 17.02 2.40
N ALA A 184 -0.76 15.79 2.33
CA ALA A 184 -0.07 14.56 2.66
C ALA A 184 0.91 14.15 1.56
N LYS A 185 1.94 13.35 1.90
CA LYS A 185 2.89 12.82 0.91
C LYS A 185 2.23 11.76 0.04
N VAL A 186 2.44 11.83 -1.27
CA VAL A 186 1.84 10.90 -2.25
C VAL A 186 2.72 9.69 -2.44
N ILE A 187 2.20 8.50 -2.19
CA ILE A 187 2.84 7.23 -2.54
C ILE A 187 2.10 6.64 -3.76
N ALA A 188 2.81 6.54 -4.89
CA ALA A 188 2.22 5.92 -6.07
C ALA A 188 2.23 4.40 -5.94
N GLU A 189 1.05 3.79 -5.98
CA GLU A 189 0.84 2.35 -5.92
C GLU A 189 -0.34 1.96 -6.82
N GLY A 190 -0.27 0.77 -7.39
CA GLY A 190 -1.27 0.23 -8.31
C GLY A 190 -0.84 0.35 -9.76
N HIS A 191 -1.03 -0.74 -10.50
CA HIS A 191 -0.77 -0.86 -11.95
C HIS A 191 0.66 -0.54 -12.42
N ILE A 192 1.63 -0.30 -11.53
CA ILE A 192 3.04 -0.09 -11.91
C ILE A 192 3.66 -1.46 -12.25
N HIS A 193 3.88 -1.69 -13.54
CA HIS A 193 4.35 -2.98 -14.06
C HIS A 193 5.74 -2.92 -14.68
N THR A 194 6.26 -1.72 -15.00
CA THR A 194 7.58 -1.54 -15.60
C THR A 194 8.42 -0.50 -14.86
N PRO A 195 9.76 -0.57 -14.95
CA PRO A 195 10.64 0.45 -14.39
C PRO A 195 10.38 1.85 -14.93
N GLU A 196 9.99 1.95 -16.22
CA GLU A 196 9.70 3.23 -16.87
C GLU A 196 8.46 3.88 -16.24
N GLN A 197 7.41 3.10 -15.96
CA GLN A 197 6.22 3.59 -15.24
C GLN A 197 6.57 4.07 -13.84
N ALA A 198 7.47 3.38 -13.13
CA ALA A 198 7.95 3.78 -11.82
C ALA A 198 8.65 5.16 -11.88
N VAL A 199 9.56 5.35 -12.83
CA VAL A 199 10.24 6.64 -13.05
C VAL A 199 9.25 7.74 -13.42
N GLN A 200 8.28 7.46 -14.30
CA GLN A 200 7.24 8.43 -14.67
C GLN A 200 6.36 8.84 -13.49
N ALA A 201 6.04 7.91 -12.58
CA ALA A 201 5.28 8.23 -11.37
C ALA A 201 6.05 9.20 -10.44
N LEU A 202 7.38 9.06 -10.34
CA LEU A 202 8.21 10.04 -9.61
C LEU A 202 8.20 11.41 -10.31
N TYR A 203 8.32 11.44 -11.65
CA TYR A 203 8.20 12.70 -12.40
C TYR A 203 6.82 13.35 -12.29
N ALA A 204 5.76 12.54 -12.12
CA ALA A 204 4.41 13.04 -11.83
C ALA A 204 4.28 13.63 -10.42
N GLY A 205 5.30 13.50 -9.56
CA GLY A 205 5.34 14.11 -8.24
C GLY A 205 5.13 13.14 -7.08
N ALA A 206 5.14 11.83 -7.31
CA ALA A 206 5.08 10.87 -6.21
C ALA A 206 6.28 11.05 -5.28
N PHE A 207 6.00 11.02 -3.97
CA PHE A 207 7.03 11.08 -2.92
C PHE A 207 7.84 9.79 -2.82
N ALA A 208 7.17 8.65 -3.00
CA ALA A 208 7.74 7.31 -3.05
C ALA A 208 6.84 6.40 -3.89
N LEU A 209 7.31 5.19 -4.17
CA LEU A 209 6.60 4.19 -4.98
C LEU A 209 6.39 2.90 -4.20
N VAL A 210 5.25 2.25 -4.41
CA VAL A 210 5.03 0.85 -3.99
C VAL A 210 4.78 -0.01 -5.23
N VAL A 211 5.58 -1.06 -5.39
CA VAL A 211 5.40 -2.05 -6.46
C VAL A 211 5.23 -3.44 -5.86
N GLY A 212 4.15 -4.12 -6.24
CA GLY A 212 3.82 -5.47 -5.77
C GLY A 212 3.83 -6.51 -6.87
N GLY A 213 2.75 -6.66 -7.62
CA GLY A 213 2.52 -7.74 -8.58
C GLY A 213 3.55 -7.85 -9.71
N ALA A 214 4.32 -6.79 -9.98
CA ALA A 214 5.42 -6.80 -10.94
C ALA A 214 6.74 -7.37 -10.38
N ILE A 215 6.85 -7.53 -9.05
CA ILE A 215 8.08 -7.98 -8.39
C ILE A 215 7.84 -9.28 -7.60
N THR A 216 6.79 -9.33 -6.80
CA THR A 216 6.58 -10.38 -5.79
C THR A 216 5.50 -11.40 -6.14
N ARG A 217 4.87 -11.29 -7.32
CA ARG A 217 3.87 -12.24 -7.82
C ARG A 217 4.31 -12.92 -9.11
N PRO A 218 5.15 -13.96 -9.04
CA PRO A 218 5.67 -14.67 -10.22
C PRO A 218 4.57 -15.17 -11.16
N ALA A 219 3.42 -15.60 -10.63
CA ALA A 219 2.30 -16.05 -11.44
C ALA A 219 1.74 -14.92 -12.33
N GLU A 220 1.56 -13.72 -11.78
CA GLU A 220 1.11 -12.55 -12.55
C GLU A 220 2.16 -12.11 -13.57
N ILE A 221 3.44 -12.18 -13.20
CA ILE A 221 4.55 -11.85 -14.10
C ILE A 221 4.57 -12.81 -15.27
N ALA A 222 4.56 -14.13 -15.01
CA ALA A 222 4.55 -15.18 -16.04
C ALA A 222 3.31 -15.08 -16.94
N ALA A 223 2.14 -14.76 -16.38
CA ALA A 223 0.92 -14.58 -17.16
C ALA A 223 1.01 -13.46 -18.18
N ARG A 224 1.66 -12.33 -17.83
CA ARG A 224 1.90 -11.22 -18.79
C ARG A 224 2.77 -11.66 -19.97
N TYR A 225 3.85 -12.43 -19.71
CA TYR A 225 4.71 -12.95 -20.77
C TYR A 225 3.97 -13.95 -21.67
N THR A 226 3.24 -14.90 -21.08
CA THR A 226 2.45 -15.90 -21.83
C THR A 226 1.38 -15.26 -22.68
N ALA A 227 0.67 -14.25 -22.15
CA ALA A 227 -0.33 -13.51 -22.92
C ALA A 227 0.27 -12.78 -24.12
N ALA A 228 1.40 -12.09 -23.91
CA ALA A 228 2.09 -11.39 -25.00
C ALA A 228 2.57 -12.37 -26.11
N ILE A 229 3.13 -13.51 -25.74
CA ILE A 229 3.57 -14.54 -26.69
C ILE A 229 2.39 -15.12 -27.47
N ASN A 230 1.26 -15.39 -26.79
CA ASN A 230 0.08 -15.98 -27.44
C ASN A 230 -0.60 -15.00 -28.40
N ASN A 231 -0.59 -13.70 -28.10
CA ASN A 231 -1.13 -12.66 -28.98
C ASN A 231 -0.22 -12.38 -30.19
N HIS A 232 1.01 -12.91 -30.22
CA HIS A 232 1.94 -12.76 -31.35
C HIS A 232 1.81 -13.91 -32.37
N LYS A 233 1.08 -14.97 -32.03
CA LYS A 233 0.78 -16.11 -32.95
C LYS A 233 -0.43 -15.81 -33.81
#